data_6eff5ddd0f239dd0229d7de4b4dd2360
#
_entry.id   6eff5ddd0f239dd0229d7de4b4dd2360
#
_cell.length_a   1.000
_cell.length_b   1.000
_cell.length_c   1.000
_cell.angle_alpha   90.00
_cell.angle_beta   90.00
_cell.angle_gamma   90.00
#
_symmetry.space_group_name_H-M   'P 1'
#
loop_
_entity.id
_entity.type
_entity.pdbx_description
1 polymer ?
#
loop_
_entity_poly.entity_id
_entity_poly.type
_entity_poly.pdbx_seq_one_letter_code
_entity_poly.pdbx_strand_id
1 'polypeptide(L)'
;MLVDPAFEDAGDFARLAQALAAAHRKWASGIYLAWYPIKERAAADALARRLRQSGMAKILRAELSVAAPRAAARLSACGLIVINPPWTLAGELAVLLPELARALSAAGEGSHCVDWLADEK
;
A
#
# COMPACT_ATOMS: atom_id res chain seq x y z
N MET A 1 13.23 5.69 -2.11
CA MET A 1 12.56 7.00 -1.99
C MET A 1 11.21 6.84 -1.32
N LEU A 2 10.97 7.60 -0.30
CA LEU A 2 9.70 7.55 0.43
C LEU A 2 8.76 8.64 -0.08
N VAL A 3 7.53 8.25 -0.39
CA VAL A 3 6.49 9.18 -0.81
C VAL A 3 5.36 9.12 0.21
N ASP A 4 5.08 10.25 0.84
CA ASP A 4 4.11 10.33 1.93
C ASP A 4 3.26 11.62 1.76
N PRO A 5 2.32 11.62 0.79
CA PRO A 5 1.47 12.79 0.59
C PRO A 5 0.45 12.93 1.72
N ALA A 6 0.02 14.17 1.94
CA ALA A 6 -1.07 14.43 2.86
C ALA A 6 -2.39 14.06 2.16
N PHE A 7 -3.03 13.00 2.58
CA PHE A 7 -4.26 12.52 1.95
C PHE A 7 -5.46 13.31 2.46
N GLU A 8 -5.70 14.47 1.88
CA GLU A 8 -6.77 15.35 2.29
C GLU A 8 -8.02 15.25 1.40
N ASP A 9 -7.86 14.79 0.15
CA ASP A 9 -9.00 14.62 -0.75
C ASP A 9 -8.84 13.39 -1.64
N ALA A 10 -9.89 13.04 -2.36
CA ALA A 10 -9.93 11.84 -3.20
C ALA A 10 -8.92 11.87 -4.35
N GLY A 11 -8.52 13.06 -4.80
CA GLY A 11 -7.56 13.20 -5.89
C GLY A 11 -6.14 12.83 -5.50
N ASP A 12 -5.85 12.73 -4.21
CA ASP A 12 -4.49 12.44 -3.74
C ASP A 12 -4.02 11.04 -4.15
N PHE A 13 -4.93 10.07 -4.23
CA PHE A 13 -4.57 8.74 -4.72
C PHE A 13 -4.15 8.76 -6.18
N ALA A 14 -4.85 9.52 -7.02
CA ALA A 14 -4.46 9.66 -8.42
C ALA A 14 -3.11 10.37 -8.55
N ARG A 15 -2.89 11.40 -7.76
CA ARG A 15 -1.61 12.12 -7.73
C ARG A 15 -0.46 11.22 -7.28
N LEU A 16 -0.71 10.36 -6.29
CA LEU A 16 0.27 9.40 -5.82
C LEU A 16 0.68 8.44 -6.94
N ALA A 17 -0.29 7.87 -7.64
CA ALA A 17 0.00 6.96 -8.74
C ALA A 17 0.79 7.66 -9.85
N GLN A 18 0.43 8.89 -10.17
CA GLN A 18 1.14 9.68 -11.19
C GLN A 18 2.58 10.00 -10.75
N ALA A 19 2.76 10.35 -9.48
CA ALA A 19 4.09 10.66 -8.95
C ALA A 19 5.00 9.44 -8.98
N LEU A 20 4.48 8.27 -8.60
CA LEU A 20 5.24 7.04 -8.64
C LEU A 20 5.63 6.66 -10.07
N ALA A 21 4.70 6.78 -11.01
CA ALA A 21 5.00 6.49 -12.42
C ALA A 21 6.03 7.45 -12.98
N ALA A 22 5.93 8.73 -12.65
CA ALA A 22 6.89 9.74 -13.12
C ALA A 22 8.30 9.49 -12.56
N ALA A 23 8.39 9.18 -11.27
CA ALA A 23 9.67 8.87 -10.64
C ALA A 23 10.29 7.60 -11.22
N HIS A 24 9.47 6.58 -11.44
CA HIS A 24 9.92 5.32 -12.01
C HIS A 24 10.48 5.51 -13.44
N ARG A 25 9.87 6.38 -14.22
CA ARG A 25 10.39 6.67 -15.57
C ARG A 25 11.78 7.30 -15.53
N LYS A 26 12.05 8.09 -14.49
CA LYS A 26 13.36 8.76 -14.35
C LYS A 26 14.43 7.83 -13.75
N TRP A 27 14.01 6.93 -12.88
CA TRP A 27 14.95 6.04 -12.21
C TRP A 27 14.26 4.69 -11.96
N ALA A 28 14.25 3.86 -12.99
CA ALA A 28 13.49 2.59 -12.99
C ALA A 28 14.05 1.56 -12.01
N SER A 29 15.31 1.66 -11.62
CA SER A 29 15.93 0.71 -10.69
C SER A 29 15.82 1.13 -9.22
N GLY A 30 15.25 2.30 -8.94
CA GLY A 30 15.09 2.79 -7.57
C GLY A 30 14.04 2.01 -6.79
N ILE A 31 14.19 2.02 -5.47
CA ILE A 31 13.19 1.45 -4.56
C ILE A 31 12.29 2.60 -4.11
N TYR A 32 10.99 2.45 -4.31
CA TYR A 32 10.02 3.47 -3.94
C TYR A 32 9.06 2.93 -2.90
N LEU A 33 8.84 3.69 -1.83
CA LEU A 33 7.90 3.38 -0.78
C LEU A 33 6.81 4.46 -0.75
N ALA A 34 5.56 4.05 -0.77
CA ALA A 34 4.44 4.97 -0.68
C ALA A 34 3.44 4.45 0.34
N TRP A 35 3.14 5.28 1.33
CA TRP A 35 2.14 4.97 2.35
C TRP A 35 0.80 5.61 1.95
N TYR A 36 -0.30 4.92 2.24
CA TYR A 36 -1.62 5.47 2.00
C TYR A 36 -2.61 5.03 3.09
N PRO A 37 -3.55 5.90 3.46
CA PRO A 37 -4.61 5.51 4.39
C PRO A 37 -5.70 4.74 3.66
N ILE A 38 -6.38 3.85 4.37
CA ILE A 38 -7.53 3.14 3.83
C ILE A 38 -8.76 3.61 4.62
N LYS A 39 -9.41 4.64 4.12
CA LYS A 39 -10.65 5.16 4.69
C LYS A 39 -11.84 4.63 3.91
N GLU A 40 -11.70 4.54 2.60
CA GLU A 40 -12.69 3.94 1.71
C GLU A 40 -12.00 2.87 0.88
N ARG A 41 -12.56 1.66 0.90
CA ARG A 41 -11.98 0.54 0.14
C ARG A 41 -11.91 0.85 -1.35
N ALA A 42 -12.93 1.55 -1.87
CA ALA A 42 -12.98 1.88 -3.30
C ALA A 42 -11.80 2.73 -3.75
N ALA A 43 -11.37 3.69 -2.92
CA ALA A 43 -10.23 4.54 -3.27
C ALA A 43 -8.93 3.75 -3.30
N ALA A 44 -8.72 2.86 -2.32
CA ALA A 44 -7.54 2.02 -2.29
C ALA A 44 -7.52 1.03 -3.46
N ASP A 45 -8.67 0.48 -3.82
CA ASP A 45 -8.77 -0.43 -4.96
C ASP A 45 -8.51 0.29 -6.27
N ALA A 46 -8.93 1.55 -6.40
CA ALA A 46 -8.65 2.36 -7.58
C ALA A 46 -7.15 2.65 -7.71
N LEU A 47 -6.47 2.92 -6.60
CA LEU A 47 -5.01 3.09 -6.59
C LEU A 47 -4.33 1.82 -7.10
N ALA A 48 -4.71 0.66 -6.58
CA ALA A 48 -4.14 -0.62 -6.99
C ALA A 48 -4.35 -0.85 -8.49
N ARG A 49 -5.53 -0.54 -9.00
CA ARG A 49 -5.85 -0.70 -10.42
C ARG A 49 -4.98 0.21 -11.29
N ARG A 50 -4.81 1.48 -10.88
CA ARG A 50 -3.95 2.42 -11.61
C ARG A 50 -2.51 1.93 -11.67
N LEU A 51 -2.01 1.39 -10.57
CA LEU A 51 -0.64 0.88 -10.52
C LEU A 51 -0.47 -0.37 -11.38
N ARG A 52 -1.46 -1.27 -11.39
CA ARG A 52 -1.43 -2.43 -12.29
C ARG A 52 -1.40 -2.03 -13.75
N GLN A 53 -2.12 -0.97 -14.11
CA GLN A 53 -2.22 -0.49 -15.48
C GLN A 53 -1.05 0.39 -15.90
N SER A 54 -0.18 0.75 -14.98
CA SER A 54 0.93 1.67 -15.25
C SER A 54 2.04 1.08 -16.11
N GLY A 55 2.10 -0.24 -16.21
CA GLY A 55 3.19 -0.91 -16.90
C GLY A 55 4.43 -1.15 -16.06
N MET A 56 4.47 -0.65 -14.84
CA MET A 56 5.58 -0.91 -13.94
C MET A 56 5.54 -2.35 -13.44
N ALA A 57 6.70 -2.98 -13.32
CA ALA A 57 6.83 -4.31 -12.74
C ALA A 57 7.27 -4.23 -11.28
N LYS A 58 7.20 -5.34 -10.57
CA LYS A 58 7.69 -5.48 -9.20
C LYS A 58 7.03 -4.50 -8.23
N ILE A 59 5.69 -4.50 -8.20
CA ILE A 59 4.93 -3.67 -7.27
C ILE A 59 4.34 -4.58 -6.19
N LEU A 60 4.81 -4.40 -4.97
CA LEU A 60 4.33 -5.14 -3.80
C LEU A 60 3.38 -4.26 -3.00
N ARG A 61 2.25 -4.84 -2.59
CA ARG A 61 1.30 -4.15 -1.73
C ARG A 61 1.21 -4.85 -0.39
N ALA A 62 1.24 -4.07 0.68
CA ALA A 62 1.02 -4.55 2.04
C ALA A 62 -0.05 -3.67 2.69
N GLU A 63 -1.08 -4.29 3.25
CA GLU A 63 -2.16 -3.57 3.94
C GLU A 63 -2.37 -4.15 5.32
N LEU A 64 -2.67 -3.28 6.27
CA LEU A 64 -2.91 -3.65 7.66
C LEU A 64 -4.17 -2.95 8.15
N SER A 65 -5.08 -3.72 8.72
CA SER A 65 -6.29 -3.20 9.35
C SER A 65 -6.30 -3.65 10.81
N VAL A 66 -6.51 -2.72 11.71
CA VAL A 66 -6.53 -3.01 13.16
C VAL A 66 -7.93 -3.00 13.75
N ALA A 67 -8.93 -2.62 12.97
CA ALA A 67 -10.32 -2.62 13.39
C ALA A 67 -11.23 -2.76 12.18
N ALA A 68 -12.45 -3.24 12.40
CA ALA A 68 -13.44 -3.29 11.34
C ALA A 68 -13.70 -1.86 10.84
N PRO A 69 -13.96 -1.67 9.52
CA PRO A 69 -14.25 -0.35 8.97
C PRO A 69 -15.63 0.10 9.43
N ARG A 70 -15.67 0.68 10.60
CA ARG A 70 -16.88 1.32 11.10
C ARG A 70 -16.82 2.78 10.72
N ALA A 71 -17.95 3.45 10.75
CA ALA A 71 -18.05 4.85 10.41
C ALA A 71 -17.31 5.75 11.39
N ALA A 72 -16.25 5.28 11.97
CA ALA A 72 -15.43 6.05 12.88
C ALA A 72 -14.53 6.97 12.10
N ALA A 73 -14.38 8.18 12.57
CA ALA A 73 -13.45 9.15 11.99
C ALA A 73 -11.99 8.73 12.18
N ARG A 74 -11.73 7.59 12.79
CA ARG A 74 -10.38 7.12 13.06
C ARG A 74 -9.82 6.32 11.89
N LEU A 75 -8.53 6.53 11.63
CA LEU A 75 -7.80 5.70 10.70
C LEU A 75 -7.64 4.31 11.32
N SER A 76 -8.27 3.31 10.73
CA SER A 76 -8.21 1.93 11.22
C SER A 76 -7.43 1.00 10.29
N ALA A 77 -7.05 1.48 9.12
CA ALA A 77 -6.31 0.69 8.13
C ALA A 77 -5.39 1.57 7.31
N CYS A 78 -4.30 1.00 6.87
CA CYS A 78 -3.36 1.70 6.00
C CYS A 78 -2.68 0.68 5.08
N GLY A 79 -2.01 1.20 4.07
CA GLY A 79 -1.28 0.38 3.12
C GLY A 79 0.07 0.95 2.78
N LEU A 80 0.90 0.10 2.22
CA LEU A 80 2.23 0.45 1.74
C LEU A 80 2.41 -0.14 0.36
N ILE A 81 2.82 0.69 -0.59
CA ILE A 81 3.20 0.26 -1.93
C ILE A 81 4.73 0.31 -1.98
N VAL A 82 5.34 -0.78 -2.40
CA VAL A 82 6.79 -0.86 -2.58
C VAL A 82 7.08 -1.24 -4.02
N ILE A 83 7.80 -0.38 -4.73
CA ILE A 83 8.24 -0.64 -6.10
C ILE A 83 9.71 -1.07 -6.03
N ASN A 84 10.03 -2.15 -6.71
CA ASN A 84 11.37 -2.78 -6.69
C ASN A 84 11.78 -3.19 -5.27
N PRO A 85 10.95 -3.93 -4.51
CA PRO A 85 11.30 -4.29 -3.14
C PRO A 85 12.50 -5.22 -3.11
N PRO A 86 13.28 -5.22 -2.01
CA PRO A 86 14.27 -6.27 -1.78
C PRO A 86 13.60 -7.65 -1.87
N TRP A 87 14.33 -8.63 -2.38
CA TRP A 87 13.74 -9.94 -2.67
C TRP A 87 13.17 -10.66 -1.44
N THR A 88 13.64 -10.32 -0.24
CA THR A 88 13.17 -10.95 1.00
C THR A 88 11.97 -10.25 1.61
N LEU A 89 11.61 -9.04 1.15
CA LEU A 89 10.63 -8.19 1.84
C LEU A 89 9.24 -8.81 1.87
N ALA A 90 8.79 -9.41 0.78
CA ALA A 90 7.46 -10.00 0.73
C ALA A 90 7.32 -11.11 1.78
N GLY A 91 8.33 -11.97 1.91
CA GLY A 91 8.34 -13.03 2.91
C GLY A 91 8.39 -12.49 4.33
N GLU A 92 9.18 -11.46 4.55
CA GLU A 92 9.28 -10.82 5.87
C GLU A 92 7.94 -10.18 6.28
N LEU A 93 7.28 -9.50 5.35
CA LEU A 93 5.97 -8.90 5.62
C LEU A 93 4.91 -9.98 5.87
N ALA A 94 4.98 -11.10 5.17
CA ALA A 94 4.04 -12.20 5.37
C ALA A 94 4.14 -12.78 6.79
N VAL A 95 5.29 -12.68 7.43
CA VAL A 95 5.48 -13.10 8.82
C VAL A 95 5.09 -11.99 9.79
N LEU A 96 5.49 -10.76 9.50
CA LEU A 96 5.34 -9.62 10.41
C LEU A 96 3.90 -9.12 10.51
N LEU A 97 3.20 -8.99 9.37
CA LEU A 97 1.87 -8.37 9.37
C LEU A 97 0.82 -9.12 10.18
N PRO A 98 0.74 -10.46 10.15
CA PRO A 98 -0.19 -11.16 11.04
C PRO A 98 0.06 -10.87 12.52
N GLU A 99 1.32 -10.77 12.91
CA GLU A 99 1.68 -10.47 14.29
C GLU A 99 1.28 -9.05 14.66
N LEU A 100 1.52 -8.08 13.77
CA LEU A 100 1.11 -6.71 14.00
C LEU A 100 -0.41 -6.57 14.05
N ALA A 101 -1.12 -7.25 13.16
CA ALA A 101 -2.58 -7.21 13.16
C ALA A 101 -3.13 -7.73 14.48
N ARG A 102 -2.57 -8.80 15.00
CA ARG A 102 -2.99 -9.37 16.28
C ARG A 102 -2.63 -8.45 17.45
N ALA A 103 -1.41 -7.90 17.44
CA ALA A 103 -0.93 -7.07 18.55
C ALA A 103 -1.64 -5.73 18.62
N LEU A 104 -1.99 -5.14 17.48
CA LEU A 104 -2.55 -3.79 17.41
C LEU A 104 -4.07 -3.78 17.36
N SER A 105 -4.71 -4.91 17.09
CA SER A 105 -6.16 -4.96 16.96
C SER A 105 -6.83 -5.17 18.32
N ALA A 106 -8.02 -4.57 18.48
CA ALA A 106 -8.88 -4.87 19.61
C ALA A 106 -9.84 -5.99 19.19
N ALA A 107 -10.13 -6.92 20.11
CA ALA A 107 -11.14 -7.95 19.93
C ALA A 107 -10.94 -8.85 18.69
N GLY A 108 -9.73 -8.99 18.20
CA GLY A 108 -9.44 -9.88 17.08
C GLY A 108 -9.93 -9.41 15.72
N GLU A 109 -10.23 -8.15 15.57
CA GLU A 109 -10.75 -7.58 14.31
C GLU A 109 -9.66 -7.22 13.30
N GLY A 110 -8.40 -7.43 13.63
CA GLY A 110 -7.28 -7.10 12.75
C GLY A 110 -7.19 -8.01 11.55
N SER A 111 -6.75 -7.47 10.43
CA SER A 111 -6.48 -8.24 9.22
C SER A 111 -5.27 -7.65 8.49
N HIS A 112 -4.76 -8.42 7.54
CA HIS A 112 -3.61 -7.99 6.75
C HIS A 112 -3.71 -8.55 5.34
N CYS A 113 -2.93 -7.96 4.43
CA CYS A 113 -2.83 -8.42 3.06
C CYS A 113 -1.44 -8.11 2.55
N VAL A 114 -0.78 -9.10 1.94
CA VAL A 114 0.48 -8.91 1.21
C VAL A 114 0.30 -9.58 -0.14
N ASP A 115 0.36 -8.80 -1.20
CA ASP A 115 0.23 -9.37 -2.55
C ASP A 115 1.02 -8.54 -3.55
N TRP A 116 1.18 -9.09 -4.74
CA TRP A 116 1.86 -8.42 -5.85
C TRP A 116 0.82 -7.79 -6.74
N LEU A 117 0.90 -6.47 -6.93
CA LEU A 117 0.09 -5.77 -7.92
C LEU A 117 0.65 -5.97 -9.33
N ALA A 118 1.97 -6.09 -9.43
CA ALA A 118 2.64 -6.45 -10.66
C ALA A 118 3.80 -7.37 -10.31
N ASP A 119 3.88 -8.49 -11.00
CA ASP A 119 4.90 -9.49 -10.73
C ASP A 119 6.27 -9.05 -11.24
N GLU A 120 7.26 -9.76 -10.78
CA GLU A 120 8.61 -9.62 -11.24
C GLU A 120 8.74 -10.14 -12.67
N LYS A 121 9.24 -9.30 -13.53
CA LYS A 121 9.51 -9.68 -14.91
C LYS A 121 10.82 -9.13 -15.40
#